data_91ba536c626eab0719bb95f1c8c957ac
#
_entry.id   91ba536c626eab0719bb95f1c8c957ac
#
_cell.length_a   1.000
_cell.length_b   1.000
_cell.length_c   1.000
_cell.angle_alpha   90.00
_cell.angle_beta   90.00
_cell.angle_gamma   90.00
#
_symmetry.space_group_name_H-M   'P 1'
#
loop_
_entity.id
_entity.type
_entity.pdbx_description
1 polymer ?
#
loop_
_entity_poly.entity_id
_entity_poly.type
_entity_poly.pdbx_seq_one_letter_code
_entity_poly.pdbx_strand_id
1 'polypeptide(L)' 'MGHSLNVKDELKAALNDALYAQALLNEAIYTVEKDSNKQLLQNTLANVNEALAATRTSTYGFKD' A
#
# COMPACT_ATOMS: atom_id res chain seq x y z
N MET A 1 -5.94 26.71 -2.96
CA MET A 1 -5.34 26.62 -2.91
C MET A 1 -4.39 26.42 -3.15
N GLY A 2 -4.34 26.94 -3.20
CA GLY A 2 -3.08 26.88 -3.54
C GLY A 2 -2.75 25.63 -3.45
N HIS A 3 -2.14 25.31 -3.69
CA HIS A 3 -1.89 24.15 -3.57
C HIS A 3 -0.77 23.92 -2.83
N SER A 4 -0.92 23.61 -1.73
CA SER A 4 0.11 23.35 -0.83
C SER A 4 0.83 22.06 -1.11
N LEU A 5 0.21 21.12 -1.68
CA LEU A 5 0.85 19.86 -2.02
C LEU A 5 0.88 19.68 -3.52
N ASN A 6 1.97 19.21 -4.03
CA ASN A 6 1.99 18.81 -5.42
C ASN A 6 1.64 17.31 -5.52
N VAL A 7 1.41 16.85 -6.73
CA VAL A 7 0.96 15.46 -6.94
C VAL A 7 2.00 14.45 -6.46
N LYS A 8 3.28 14.79 -6.60
CA LYS A 8 4.35 13.91 -6.14
C LYS A 8 4.28 13.69 -4.63
N ASP A 9 4.02 14.75 -3.89
CA ASP A 9 3.89 14.64 -2.44
C ASP A 9 2.67 13.82 -2.05
N GLU A 10 1.59 13.98 -2.80
CA GLU A 10 0.38 13.20 -2.56
C GLU A 10 0.62 11.72 -2.83
N LEU A 11 1.40 11.41 -3.87
CA LEU A 11 1.75 10.03 -4.16
C LEU A 11 2.62 9.43 -3.07
N LYS A 12 3.54 10.21 -2.53
CA LYS A 12 4.36 9.74 -1.42
C LYS A 12 3.53 9.44 -0.19
N ALA A 13 2.55 10.29 0.10
CA ALA A 13 1.66 10.06 1.22
C ALA A 13 0.82 8.80 1.02
N ALA A 14 0.32 8.60 -0.19
CA ALA A 14 -0.43 7.39 -0.50
C ALA A 14 0.43 6.14 -0.36
N LEU A 15 1.68 6.23 -0.79
CA LEU A 15 2.61 5.11 -0.66
C LEU A 15 2.85 4.77 0.82
N ASN A 16 3.02 5.79 1.65
CA ASN A 16 3.22 5.56 3.08
C ASN A 16 2.00 4.92 3.72
N ASP A 17 0.80 5.34 3.33
CA ASP A 17 -0.43 4.74 3.84
C ASP A 17 -0.55 3.28 3.41
N ALA A 18 -0.16 2.99 2.18
CA ALA A 18 -0.20 1.62 1.68
C ALA A 18 0.82 0.74 2.39
N LEU A 19 2.00 1.29 2.71
CA LEU A 19 3.00 0.55 3.48
C LEU A 19 2.49 0.24 4.89
N TYR A 20 1.77 1.16 5.48
CA TYR A 20 1.17 0.93 6.78
C TYR A 20 0.12 -0.18 6.70
N ALA A 21 -0.71 -0.15 5.65
CA ALA A 21 -1.70 -1.21 5.43
C ALA A 21 -1.02 -2.56 5.24
N GLN A 22 0.09 -2.59 4.52
CA GLN A 22 0.86 -3.82 4.33
C GLN A 22 1.32 -4.39 5.67
N ALA A 23 1.84 -3.53 6.55
CA ALA A 23 2.31 -3.95 7.86
C ALA A 23 1.16 -4.52 8.70
N LEU A 24 0.00 -3.86 8.66
CA LEU A 24 -1.16 -4.34 9.40
C LEU A 24 -1.66 -5.67 8.87
N LEU A 25 -1.64 -5.86 7.55
CA LEU A 25 -2.05 -7.13 6.96
C LEU A 25 -1.09 -8.25 7.33
N ASN A 26 0.21 -7.98 7.34
CA ASN A 26 1.18 -8.97 7.77
C ASN A 26 0.94 -9.39 9.21
N GLU A 27 0.62 -8.43 10.07
CA GLU A 27 0.32 -8.72 11.46
C GLU A 27 -0.93 -9.57 11.59
N ALA A 28 -1.98 -9.22 10.84
CA ALA A 28 -3.23 -9.96 10.87
C ALA A 28 -3.05 -11.40 10.38
N ILE A 29 -2.26 -11.57 9.32
CA ILE A 29 -1.97 -12.90 8.78
C ILE A 29 -1.26 -13.75 9.83
N TYR A 30 -0.37 -13.13 10.57
CA TYR A 30 0.41 -13.82 11.58
C TYR A 30 -0.46 -14.29 12.75
N THR A 31 -1.51 -13.53 13.07
CA THR A 31 -2.33 -13.82 14.24
C THR A 31 -3.62 -14.59 13.93
N VAL A 32 -4.06 -14.58 12.69
CA VAL A 32 -5.32 -15.24 12.34
C VAL A 32 -5.15 -16.76 12.43
N GLU A 33 -6.19 -17.42 12.96
CA GLU A 33 -6.12 -18.87 13.20
C GLU A 33 -6.72 -19.71 12.10
N LYS A 34 -7.78 -19.20 11.45
CA LYS A 34 -8.45 -19.98 10.43
C LYS A 34 -7.71 -19.91 9.10
N ASP A 35 -7.40 -21.05 8.52
CA ASP A 35 -6.66 -21.10 7.26
C ASP A 35 -7.36 -20.39 6.12
N SER A 36 -8.69 -20.53 6.04
CA SER A 36 -9.43 -19.86 4.97
C SER A 36 -9.32 -18.33 5.10
N ASN A 37 -9.37 -17.81 6.32
CA ASN A 37 -9.22 -16.39 6.56
C ASN A 37 -7.80 -15.94 6.28
N LYS A 38 -6.83 -16.77 6.63
CA LYS A 38 -5.44 -16.46 6.33
C LYS A 38 -5.24 -16.32 4.83
N GLN A 39 -5.84 -17.21 4.04
CA GLN A 39 -5.70 -17.15 2.59
C GLN A 39 -6.33 -15.89 2.01
N LEU A 40 -7.49 -15.50 2.54
CA LEU A 40 -8.12 -14.25 2.12
C LEU A 40 -7.21 -13.06 2.40
N LEU A 41 -6.60 -13.04 3.58
CA LEU A 41 -5.69 -11.95 3.94
C LEU A 41 -4.44 -11.96 3.06
N GLN A 42 -3.93 -13.13 2.74
CA GLN A 42 -2.76 -13.24 1.85
C GLN A 42 -3.08 -12.74 0.45
N ASN A 43 -4.29 -13.02 -0.03
CA ASN A 43 -4.71 -12.49 -1.33
C ASN A 43 -4.82 -10.97 -1.30
N THR A 44 -5.35 -10.43 -0.20
CA THR A 44 -5.44 -8.98 -0.04
C THR A 44 -4.05 -8.36 0.01
N LEU A 45 -3.14 -9.00 0.71
CA LEU A 45 -1.76 -8.51 0.80
C LEU A 45 -1.09 -8.51 -0.57
N ALA A 46 -1.33 -9.55 -1.37
CA ALA A 46 -0.78 -9.59 -2.73
C ALA A 46 -1.28 -8.42 -3.56
N ASN A 47 -2.56 -8.07 -3.43
CA ASN A 47 -3.13 -6.93 -4.14
C ASN A 47 -2.52 -5.62 -3.67
N VAL A 48 -2.30 -5.50 -2.36
CA VAL A 48 -1.65 -4.30 -1.81
C VAL A 48 -0.22 -4.19 -2.32
N ASN A 49 0.50 -5.31 -2.38
CA ASN A 49 1.88 -5.32 -2.88
C ASN A 49 1.94 -4.90 -4.34
N GLU A 50 0.98 -5.34 -5.15
CA GLU A 50 0.91 -4.91 -6.54
C GLU A 50 0.67 -3.41 -6.64
N ALA A 51 -0.24 -2.90 -5.83
CA ALA A 51 -0.54 -1.47 -5.81
C ALA A 51 0.67 -0.67 -5.36
N LEU A 52 1.41 -1.19 -4.38
CA LEU A 52 2.63 -0.54 -3.92
C LEU A 52 3.67 -0.45 -5.03
N ALA A 53 3.86 -1.54 -5.77
CA ALA A 53 4.82 -1.55 -6.86
C ALA A 53 4.43 -0.56 -7.94
N ALA A 54 3.14 -0.53 -8.29
CA ALA A 54 2.64 0.39 -9.30
C ALA A 54 2.80 1.84 -8.85
N THR A 55 2.50 2.12 -7.58
CA THR A 55 2.62 3.47 -7.04
C THR A 55 4.08 3.93 -7.01
N ARG A 56 4.99 3.03 -6.65
CA ARG A 56 6.42 3.35 -6.66
C ARG A 56 6.89 3.71 -8.05
N THR A 57 6.50 2.89 -9.02
CA THR A 57 6.88 3.15 -10.41
C THR A 57 6.34 4.50 -10.86
N SER A 58 5.09 4.80 -10.54
CA SER A 58 4.50 6.09 -10.90
C SER A 58 5.24 7.24 -10.25
N THR A 59 5.60 7.08 -8.97
CA THR A 59 6.31 8.13 -8.24
C THR A 59 7.65 8.43 -8.87
N TYR A 60 8.41 7.40 -9.24
CA TYR A 60 9.71 7.59 -9.86
C TYR A 60 9.60 8.22 -11.24
N GLY A 61 8.55 7.89 -11.98
CA GLY A 61 8.36 8.44 -13.31
C GLY A 61 7.78 9.84 -13.33
N PHE A 62 7.28 10.28 -12.18
CA PHE A 62 6.55 11.54 -12.13
C PHE A 62 7.50 12.72 -12.08
N LYS A 63 7.26 13.69 -12.95
CA LYS A 63 8.08 14.90 -12.95
C LYS A 63 7.23 16.10 -12.56
N ASP A 64 7.73 16.86 -11.64
CA ASP A 64 7.05 18.09 -11.20
C ASP A 64 7.13 19.18 -12.21
#